data_53039a6b4980f2ad36ac212bed77717c
#
_entry.id   53039a6b4980f2ad36ac212bed77717c
#
_cell.length_a   1.000
_cell.length_b   1.000
_cell.length_c   1.000
_cell.angle_alpha   90.00
_cell.angle_beta   90.00
_cell.angle_gamma   90.00
#
_symmetry.space_group_name_H-M   'P 1'
#
loop_
_entity.id
_entity.type
_entity.pdbx_description
1 polymer ?
#
loop_
_entity_poly.entity_id
_entity_poly.type
_entity_poly.pdbx_seq_one_letter_code
_entity_poly.pdbx_strand_id
1 'polypeptide(L)'
;MREDTMEKPKLKLPKGIRVEMIDVRGQMLRVAIKDGDDTLPPLLMFNGIGANLELGFPFLKELKNRRAILFDVPGVGGSPMPSLPYRPSTLARMSKHLLQILEIDQVDVSGVSWGGGLAQQFARQYPKICRRLVLVSTSSGWTMVPGKPNVLSKMANVRRYTDKGYMRSIAAEIYGGAFRRDDTLINAHAAGMKPSSNAGYMMQLLAMTGWTSVPWLWRLKQPTLVVSGTDDPLINVANARMLAHLIPNSRLELVDDGHLFVVTDPKGTAAMVEDFLSDETL
;
A
#
# COMPACT_ATOMS: atom_id res chain seq x y z
N MET A 1 -1.87 47.06 2.08
CA MET A 1 -1.94 45.84 1.26
C MET A 1 -2.26 44.69 2.23
N ARG A 2 -3.48 44.16 2.19
CA ARG A 2 -3.85 42.98 2.98
C ARG A 2 -3.47 41.76 2.15
N GLU A 3 -2.56 40.93 2.67
CA GLU A 3 -2.29 39.61 2.11
C GLU A 3 -3.54 38.77 2.31
N ASP A 4 -4.22 38.51 1.21
CA ASP A 4 -5.30 37.50 1.13
C ASP A 4 -4.65 36.12 1.23
N THR A 5 -4.56 35.61 2.45
CA THR A 5 -4.22 34.20 2.68
C THR A 5 -5.38 33.34 2.17
N MET A 6 -5.33 32.98 0.90
CA MET A 6 -6.24 31.96 0.34
C MET A 6 -6.09 30.67 1.15
N GLU A 7 -7.02 30.42 2.05
CA GLU A 7 -7.14 29.18 2.79
C GLU A 7 -7.31 28.03 1.78
N LYS A 8 -6.29 27.18 1.67
CA LYS A 8 -6.36 26.00 0.78
C LYS A 8 -7.61 25.20 1.14
N PRO A 9 -8.44 24.78 0.18
CA PRO A 9 -9.67 24.06 0.47
C PRO A 9 -9.34 22.85 1.34
N LYS A 10 -9.90 22.79 2.55
CA LYS A 10 -9.77 21.66 3.45
C LYS A 10 -10.34 20.43 2.75
N LEU A 11 -9.51 19.46 2.47
CA LEU A 11 -9.92 18.20 1.87
C LEU A 11 -11.00 17.58 2.77
N LYS A 12 -12.20 17.37 2.22
CA LYS A 12 -13.31 16.79 2.97
C LYS A 12 -12.98 15.31 3.21
N LEU A 13 -12.50 14.99 4.42
CA LEU A 13 -12.18 13.62 4.80
C LEU A 13 -13.45 12.75 4.78
N PRO A 14 -13.35 11.48 4.40
CA PRO A 14 -14.45 10.55 4.52
C PRO A 14 -14.90 10.40 5.99
N LYS A 15 -16.20 10.18 6.20
CA LYS A 15 -16.76 9.94 7.54
C LYS A 15 -16.02 8.77 8.23
N GLY A 16 -15.67 8.94 9.50
CA GLY A 16 -14.95 7.93 10.30
C GLY A 16 -13.48 7.78 9.97
N ILE A 17 -12.89 8.68 9.17
CA ILE A 17 -11.44 8.73 8.93
C ILE A 17 -10.92 10.06 9.47
N ARG A 18 -9.94 10.00 10.39
CA ARG A 18 -9.17 11.15 10.84
C ARG A 18 -7.75 11.07 10.29
N VAL A 19 -7.12 12.22 10.11
CA VAL A 19 -5.73 12.31 9.63
C VAL A 19 -4.95 13.18 10.60
N GLU A 20 -3.85 12.65 11.10
CA GLU A 20 -3.02 13.26 12.14
C GLU A 20 -1.55 13.25 11.73
N MET A 21 -0.78 14.20 12.27
CA MET A 21 0.67 14.15 12.22
C MET A 21 1.18 13.55 13.54
N ILE A 22 1.85 12.41 13.45
CA ILE A 22 2.36 11.68 14.62
C ILE A 22 3.88 11.66 14.56
N ASP A 23 4.54 12.07 15.64
CA ASP A 23 5.99 11.95 15.79
C ASP A 23 6.37 10.51 16.16
N VAL A 24 7.07 9.85 15.24
CA VAL A 24 7.58 8.51 15.44
C VAL A 24 9.11 8.59 15.58
N ARG A 25 9.56 8.88 16.80
CA ARG A 25 10.99 8.99 17.15
C ARG A 25 11.74 10.04 16.34
N GLY A 26 11.19 11.23 16.22
CA GLY A 26 11.77 12.35 15.49
C GLY A 26 11.44 12.39 14.01
N GLN A 27 10.70 11.40 13.48
CA GLN A 27 10.15 11.42 12.14
C GLN A 27 8.64 11.66 12.21
N MET A 28 8.20 12.81 11.74
CA MET A 28 6.77 13.09 11.60
C MET A 28 6.18 12.22 10.50
N LEU A 29 5.10 11.50 10.80
CA LEU A 29 4.31 10.75 9.84
C LEU A 29 2.91 11.33 9.75
N ARG A 30 2.40 11.49 8.54
CA ARG A 30 1.00 11.76 8.29
C ARG A 30 0.25 10.44 8.27
N VAL A 31 -0.64 10.24 9.23
CA VAL A 31 -1.33 8.97 9.50
C VAL A 31 -2.82 9.16 9.34
N ALA A 32 -3.46 8.30 8.58
CA ALA A 32 -4.91 8.16 8.52
C ALA A 32 -5.33 7.01 9.43
N ILE A 33 -6.30 7.27 10.29
CA ILE A 33 -6.90 6.28 11.17
C ILE A 33 -8.40 6.24 10.86
N LYS A 34 -8.86 5.09 10.39
CA LYS A 34 -10.28 4.79 10.27
C LYS A 34 -10.76 4.18 11.59
N ASP A 35 -11.82 4.71 12.15
CA ASP A 35 -12.45 4.16 13.34
C ASP A 35 -13.08 2.79 13.05
N GLY A 36 -13.19 1.95 14.06
CA GLY A 36 -13.74 0.62 13.96
C GLY A 36 -14.03 0.02 15.33
N ASP A 37 -14.37 -1.25 15.34
CA ASP A 37 -14.62 -2.04 16.55
C ASP A 37 -13.29 -2.40 17.21
N ASP A 38 -13.09 -2.00 18.43
CA ASP A 38 -11.86 -2.25 19.20
C ASP A 38 -11.70 -3.73 19.63
N THR A 39 -12.75 -4.56 19.46
CA THR A 39 -12.68 -6.00 19.70
C THR A 39 -12.02 -6.75 18.54
N LEU A 40 -11.92 -6.14 17.36
CA LEU A 40 -11.30 -6.70 16.19
C LEU A 40 -9.85 -6.20 16.05
N PRO A 41 -8.89 -7.09 15.70
CA PRO A 41 -7.53 -6.65 15.39
C PRO A 41 -7.54 -5.59 14.28
N PRO A 42 -6.89 -4.44 14.48
CA PRO A 42 -6.83 -3.39 13.47
C PRO A 42 -6.08 -3.84 12.22
N LEU A 43 -6.35 -3.21 11.06
CA LEU A 43 -5.61 -3.41 9.83
C LEU A 43 -4.55 -2.32 9.65
N LEU A 44 -3.27 -2.69 9.67
CA LEU A 44 -2.18 -1.82 9.24
C LEU A 44 -1.97 -2.00 7.75
N MET A 45 -2.15 -0.94 6.97
CA MET A 45 -2.04 -0.97 5.51
C MET A 45 -0.82 -0.20 5.02
N PHE A 46 -0.11 -0.76 4.03
CA PHE A 46 1.00 -0.12 3.31
C PHE A 46 0.63 0.12 1.85
N ASN A 47 0.67 1.37 1.43
CA ASN A 47 0.39 1.77 0.06
C ASN A 47 1.52 1.39 -0.92
N GLY A 48 1.18 1.39 -2.20
CA GLY A 48 2.15 1.27 -3.29
C GLY A 48 3.13 2.44 -3.36
N ILE A 49 4.15 2.29 -4.21
CA ILE A 49 5.19 3.31 -4.39
C ILE A 49 4.59 4.66 -4.82
N GLY A 50 4.99 5.74 -4.16
CA GLY A 50 4.54 7.12 -4.43
C GLY A 50 3.08 7.42 -4.08
N ALA A 51 2.32 6.43 -3.61
CA ALA A 51 0.92 6.62 -3.26
C ALA A 51 0.76 7.34 -1.91
N ASN A 52 -0.07 8.38 -1.91
CA ASN A 52 -0.48 9.12 -0.72
C ASN A 52 -1.74 8.50 -0.07
N LEU A 53 -2.05 8.92 1.16
CA LEU A 53 -3.17 8.39 1.95
C LEU A 53 -4.49 8.36 1.19
N GLU A 54 -4.78 9.42 0.43
CA GLU A 54 -6.05 9.60 -0.27
C GLU A 54 -6.35 8.50 -1.28
N LEU A 55 -5.31 7.88 -1.85
CA LEU A 55 -5.46 6.76 -2.77
C LEU A 55 -5.91 5.46 -2.06
N GLY A 56 -5.70 5.35 -0.75
CA GLY A 56 -6.20 4.24 0.06
C GLY A 56 -7.62 4.44 0.59
N PHE A 57 -8.15 5.66 0.59
CA PHE A 57 -9.46 5.95 1.19
C PHE A 57 -10.65 5.20 0.55
N PRO A 58 -10.70 4.98 -0.77
CA PRO A 58 -11.77 4.18 -1.35
C PRO A 58 -11.88 2.80 -0.69
N PHE A 59 -10.77 2.08 -0.54
CA PHE A 59 -10.73 0.79 0.13
C PHE A 59 -11.06 0.89 1.62
N LEU A 60 -10.47 1.86 2.34
CA LEU A 60 -10.72 2.03 3.77
C LEU A 60 -12.20 2.28 4.11
N LYS A 61 -12.94 2.98 3.24
CA LYS A 61 -14.37 3.24 3.41
C LYS A 61 -15.21 1.97 3.36
N GLU A 62 -14.80 1.00 2.56
CA GLU A 62 -15.52 -0.25 2.35
C GLU A 62 -15.27 -1.27 3.46
N LEU A 63 -14.22 -1.10 4.26
CA LEU A 63 -14.02 -1.87 5.48
C LEU A 63 -15.18 -1.57 6.45
N LYS A 64 -15.93 -2.60 6.87
CA LYS A 64 -17.15 -2.42 7.68
C LYS A 64 -16.83 -1.83 9.05
N ASN A 65 -16.51 -2.70 10.00
CA ASN A 65 -16.31 -2.29 11.41
C ASN A 65 -14.83 -2.36 11.83
N ARG A 66 -13.91 -2.67 10.94
CA ARG A 66 -12.50 -2.82 11.29
C ARG A 66 -11.80 -1.46 11.37
N ARG A 67 -11.12 -1.21 12.50
CA ARG A 67 -10.18 -0.10 12.63
C ARG A 67 -9.04 -0.31 11.63
N ALA A 68 -8.62 0.77 10.94
CA ALA A 68 -7.52 0.67 10.00
C ALA A 68 -6.56 1.84 10.13
N ILE A 69 -5.27 1.57 9.93
CA ILE A 69 -4.18 2.53 10.01
C ILE A 69 -3.43 2.52 8.68
N LEU A 70 -3.26 3.70 8.10
CA LEU A 70 -2.49 3.92 6.90
C LEU A 70 -1.63 5.16 7.09
N PHE A 71 -0.37 5.17 6.65
CA PHE A 71 0.47 6.35 6.74
C PHE A 71 1.20 6.66 5.43
N ASP A 72 1.45 7.93 5.20
CA ASP A 72 2.35 8.36 4.14
C ASP A 72 3.79 8.01 4.54
N VAL A 73 4.49 7.25 3.69
CA VAL A 73 5.90 6.92 3.91
C VAL A 73 6.73 8.21 3.92
N PRO A 74 7.80 8.35 4.74
CA PRO A 74 8.62 9.55 4.78
C PRO A 74 9.06 10.03 3.38
N GLY A 75 8.83 11.30 3.09
CA GLY A 75 9.09 11.92 1.79
C GLY A 75 7.96 11.78 0.76
N VAL A 76 6.84 11.13 1.11
CA VAL A 76 5.68 10.95 0.23
C VAL A 76 4.45 11.59 0.86
N GLY A 77 3.52 12.05 0.02
CA GLY A 77 2.26 12.66 0.47
C GLY A 77 2.51 13.85 1.39
N GLY A 78 2.04 13.74 2.64
CA GLY A 78 2.22 14.80 3.65
C GLY A 78 3.24 14.47 4.73
N SER A 79 3.93 13.33 4.66
CA SER A 79 5.04 13.03 5.57
C SER A 79 6.32 13.74 5.11
N PRO A 80 7.00 14.49 6.00
CA PRO A 80 8.25 15.18 5.66
C PRO A 80 9.34 14.21 5.18
N MET A 81 10.31 14.76 4.43
CA MET A 81 11.51 14.02 4.04
C MET A 81 12.28 13.54 5.28
N PRO A 82 12.76 12.30 5.30
CA PRO A 82 13.58 11.82 6.39
C PRO A 82 15.01 12.35 6.28
N SER A 83 15.69 12.43 7.42
CA SER A 83 17.10 12.87 7.47
C SER A 83 18.06 11.87 6.84
N LEU A 84 17.69 10.58 6.82
CA LEU A 84 18.51 9.48 6.29
C LEU A 84 17.68 8.59 5.36
N PRO A 85 18.32 7.97 4.36
CA PRO A 85 17.67 6.95 3.55
C PRO A 85 17.17 5.79 4.42
N TYR A 86 16.01 5.25 4.06
CA TYR A 86 15.44 4.09 4.75
C TYR A 86 15.47 2.83 3.88
N ARG A 87 15.35 1.70 4.54
CA ARG A 87 15.17 0.37 3.97
C ARG A 87 13.83 -0.19 4.45
N PRO A 88 13.28 -1.26 3.84
CA PRO A 88 12.05 -1.90 4.35
C PRO A 88 12.12 -2.26 5.83
N SER A 89 13.28 -2.69 6.32
CA SER A 89 13.49 -2.99 7.74
C SER A 89 13.40 -1.75 8.65
N THR A 90 13.82 -0.59 8.17
CA THR A 90 13.70 0.69 8.89
C THR A 90 12.23 1.11 8.98
N LEU A 91 11.49 1.02 7.87
CA LEU A 91 10.06 1.36 7.82
C LEU A 91 9.22 0.39 8.66
N ALA A 92 9.54 -0.92 8.64
CA ALA A 92 8.89 -1.89 9.50
C ALA A 92 9.09 -1.57 10.98
N ARG A 93 10.31 -1.12 11.39
CA ARG A 93 10.58 -0.66 12.76
C ARG A 93 9.80 0.61 13.10
N MET A 94 9.71 1.55 12.17
CA MET A 94 8.92 2.77 12.32
C MET A 94 7.43 2.45 12.49
N SER A 95 6.91 1.51 11.71
CA SER A 95 5.51 1.03 11.84
C SER A 95 5.25 0.40 13.20
N LYS A 96 6.19 -0.40 13.73
CA LYS A 96 6.08 -0.93 15.10
C LYS A 96 6.00 0.20 16.14
N HIS A 97 6.83 1.25 16.01
CA HIS A 97 6.79 2.36 16.97
C HIS A 97 5.49 3.18 16.82
N LEU A 98 4.98 3.35 15.61
CA LEU A 98 3.66 3.95 15.40
C LEU A 98 2.56 3.16 16.11
N LEU A 99 2.56 1.83 15.99
CA LEU A 99 1.60 0.97 16.71
C LEU A 99 1.72 1.10 18.23
N GLN A 100 2.95 1.20 18.77
CA GLN A 100 3.17 1.44 20.19
C GLN A 100 2.59 2.79 20.68
N ILE A 101 2.73 3.86 19.89
CA ILE A 101 2.14 5.18 20.18
C ILE A 101 0.60 5.10 20.16
N LEU A 102 0.03 4.27 19.28
CA LEU A 102 -1.40 4.04 19.16
C LEU A 102 -1.94 2.99 20.14
N GLU A 103 -1.09 2.45 21.04
CA GLU A 103 -1.42 1.42 22.04
C GLU A 103 -2.00 0.15 21.38
N ILE A 104 -1.40 -0.29 20.29
CA ILE A 104 -1.82 -1.47 19.52
C ILE A 104 -0.73 -2.55 19.61
N ASP A 105 -1.06 -3.68 20.24
CA ASP A 105 -0.13 -4.80 20.46
C ASP A 105 -0.15 -5.81 19.29
N GLN A 106 -1.27 -5.95 18.61
CA GLN A 106 -1.43 -6.91 17.50
C GLN A 106 -2.26 -6.31 16.37
N VAL A 107 -1.86 -6.59 15.13
CA VAL A 107 -2.53 -6.10 13.92
C VAL A 107 -2.61 -7.19 12.85
N ASP A 108 -3.58 -7.05 11.96
CA ASP A 108 -3.51 -7.62 10.63
C ASP A 108 -2.74 -6.65 9.72
N VAL A 109 -1.99 -7.18 8.77
CA VAL A 109 -1.13 -6.35 7.92
C VAL A 109 -1.50 -6.55 6.45
N SER A 110 -1.75 -5.45 5.74
CA SER A 110 -1.96 -5.47 4.30
C SER A 110 -0.92 -4.61 3.58
N GLY A 111 -0.51 -5.03 2.39
CA GLY A 111 0.36 -4.22 1.56
C GLY A 111 0.07 -4.37 0.07
N VAL A 112 0.00 -3.24 -0.61
CA VAL A 112 -0.28 -3.16 -2.05
C VAL A 112 1.03 -2.89 -2.80
N SER A 113 1.36 -3.71 -3.81
CA SER A 113 2.51 -3.49 -4.68
C SER A 113 3.81 -3.34 -3.87
N TRP A 114 4.51 -2.23 -3.97
CA TRP A 114 5.68 -1.88 -3.14
C TRP A 114 5.41 -2.06 -1.64
N GLY A 115 4.24 -1.64 -1.18
CA GLY A 115 3.80 -1.83 0.20
C GLY A 115 3.68 -3.29 0.62
N GLY A 116 3.44 -4.20 -0.34
CA GLY A 116 3.45 -5.65 -0.07
C GLY A 116 4.84 -6.17 0.31
N GLY A 117 5.91 -5.58 -0.25
CA GLY A 117 7.29 -5.86 0.21
C GLY A 117 7.51 -5.40 1.66
N LEU A 118 6.99 -4.22 2.01
CA LEU A 118 7.05 -3.73 3.38
C LEU A 118 6.21 -4.58 4.34
N ALA A 119 5.02 -5.04 3.92
CA ALA A 119 4.18 -5.95 4.69
C ALA A 119 4.86 -7.28 4.99
N GLN A 120 5.52 -7.88 3.99
CA GLN A 120 6.35 -9.08 4.16
C GLN A 120 7.49 -8.84 5.15
N GLN A 121 8.20 -7.71 5.04
CA GLN A 121 9.27 -7.34 5.96
C GLN A 121 8.76 -7.16 7.38
N PHE A 122 7.61 -6.50 7.56
CA PHE A 122 6.99 -6.30 8.87
C PHE A 122 6.61 -7.65 9.52
N ALA A 123 5.91 -8.52 8.79
CA ALA A 123 5.51 -9.84 9.27
C ALA A 123 6.73 -10.71 9.66
N ARG A 124 7.81 -10.65 8.88
CA ARG A 124 9.08 -11.34 9.17
C ARG A 124 9.77 -10.80 10.41
N GLN A 125 9.77 -9.49 10.59
CA GLN A 125 10.52 -8.80 11.64
C GLN A 125 9.75 -8.79 12.98
N TYR A 126 8.42 -8.79 12.93
CA TYR A 126 7.52 -8.71 14.08
C TYR A 126 6.42 -9.78 14.03
N PRO A 127 6.79 -11.07 14.05
CA PRO A 127 5.83 -12.16 13.85
C PRO A 127 4.80 -12.30 14.97
N LYS A 128 5.06 -11.72 16.16
CA LYS A 128 4.10 -11.72 17.29
C LYS A 128 3.09 -10.57 17.18
N ILE A 129 3.44 -9.50 16.46
CA ILE A 129 2.58 -8.33 16.25
C ILE A 129 1.67 -8.53 15.03
N CYS A 130 2.20 -9.14 13.96
CA CYS A 130 1.45 -9.44 12.75
C CYS A 130 0.65 -10.74 12.93
N ARG A 131 -0.68 -10.63 13.04
CA ARG A 131 -1.59 -11.78 13.18
C ARG A 131 -1.83 -12.47 11.84
N ARG A 132 -2.26 -11.71 10.85
CA ARG A 132 -2.53 -12.17 9.47
C ARG A 132 -1.89 -11.23 8.47
N LEU A 133 -1.62 -11.74 7.25
CA LEU A 133 -0.93 -10.99 6.20
C LEU A 133 -1.76 -11.00 4.91
N VAL A 134 -1.96 -9.84 4.30
CA VAL A 134 -2.64 -9.68 3.01
C VAL A 134 -1.70 -9.02 2.01
N LEU A 135 -1.38 -9.72 0.95
CA LEU A 135 -0.44 -9.29 -0.09
C LEU A 135 -1.18 -9.04 -1.40
N VAL A 136 -1.28 -7.79 -1.82
CA VAL A 136 -2.08 -7.35 -2.97
C VAL A 136 -1.17 -6.88 -4.09
N SER A 137 -1.26 -7.49 -5.28
CA SER A 137 -0.50 -7.12 -6.49
C SER A 137 0.99 -6.87 -6.21
N THR A 138 1.65 -7.80 -5.52
CA THR A 138 3.02 -7.62 -5.04
C THR A 138 3.94 -8.77 -5.45
N SER A 139 5.21 -8.64 -5.09
CA SER A 139 6.26 -9.60 -5.43
C SER A 139 7.22 -9.81 -4.28
N SER A 140 8.21 -10.69 -4.49
CA SER A 140 9.33 -10.94 -3.57
C SER A 140 10.46 -9.91 -3.63
N GLY A 141 10.28 -8.78 -4.31
CA GLY A 141 11.29 -7.74 -4.48
C GLY A 141 12.26 -8.01 -5.62
N TRP A 142 13.57 -7.88 -5.39
CA TRP A 142 14.60 -7.93 -6.46
C TRP A 142 14.56 -9.21 -7.30
N THR A 143 14.15 -10.32 -6.74
CA THR A 143 14.08 -11.64 -7.40
C THR A 143 12.74 -11.91 -8.08
N MET A 144 11.92 -10.89 -8.27
CA MET A 144 10.61 -11.02 -8.91
C MET A 144 10.72 -11.41 -10.39
N VAL A 145 9.70 -12.07 -10.92
CA VAL A 145 9.46 -12.13 -12.35
C VAL A 145 9.10 -10.71 -12.81
N PRO A 146 9.92 -10.07 -13.67
CA PRO A 146 9.71 -8.67 -14.02
C PRO A 146 8.43 -8.47 -14.82
N GLY A 147 7.83 -7.29 -14.69
CA GLY A 147 6.80 -6.81 -15.60
C GLY A 147 7.35 -6.49 -17.00
N LYS A 148 6.48 -6.06 -17.90
CA LYS A 148 6.87 -5.72 -19.28
C LYS A 148 7.88 -4.55 -19.27
N PRO A 149 8.98 -4.59 -20.05
CA PRO A 149 10.02 -3.54 -20.04
C PRO A 149 9.49 -2.12 -20.30
N ASN A 150 8.54 -1.97 -21.25
CA ASN A 150 7.90 -0.70 -21.54
C ASN A 150 7.07 -0.16 -20.35
N VAL A 151 6.45 -1.04 -19.57
CA VAL A 151 5.71 -0.68 -18.35
C VAL A 151 6.68 -0.26 -17.23
N LEU A 152 7.76 -1.02 -17.05
CA LEU A 152 8.79 -0.71 -16.03
C LEU A 152 9.50 0.61 -16.31
N SER A 153 9.78 0.95 -17.58
CA SER A 153 10.38 2.24 -17.94
C SER A 153 9.47 3.43 -17.60
N LYS A 154 8.15 3.28 -17.81
CA LYS A 154 7.15 4.29 -17.42
C LYS A 154 7.02 4.41 -15.90
N MET A 155 7.14 3.29 -15.19
CA MET A 155 7.15 3.27 -13.72
C MET A 155 8.37 3.97 -13.12
N ALA A 156 9.53 3.89 -13.76
CA ALA A 156 10.73 4.60 -13.33
C ALA A 156 10.65 6.12 -13.55
N ASN A 157 9.73 6.60 -14.40
CA ASN A 157 9.60 8.02 -14.71
C ASN A 157 8.85 8.76 -13.59
N VAL A 158 9.55 9.66 -12.89
CA VAL A 158 9.00 10.46 -11.78
C VAL A 158 7.81 11.35 -12.17
N ARG A 159 7.67 11.71 -13.48
CA ARG A 159 6.53 12.49 -13.98
C ARG A 159 5.18 11.87 -13.66
N ARG A 160 5.10 10.56 -13.49
CA ARG A 160 3.84 9.89 -13.15
C ARG A 160 3.21 10.39 -11.84
N TYR A 161 4.00 10.97 -10.92
CA TYR A 161 3.51 11.54 -9.65
C TYR A 161 3.56 13.06 -9.58
N THR A 162 4.16 13.71 -10.58
CA THR A 162 4.24 15.17 -10.62
C THR A 162 3.36 15.77 -11.71
N ASP A 163 2.99 14.97 -12.71
CA ASP A 163 2.22 15.38 -13.87
C ASP A 163 0.98 14.50 -14.05
N LYS A 164 -0.18 15.02 -13.64
CA LYS A 164 -1.47 14.31 -13.75
C LYS A 164 -1.87 14.00 -15.20
N GLY A 165 -1.46 14.84 -16.16
CA GLY A 165 -1.69 14.61 -17.59
C GLY A 165 -0.90 13.41 -18.07
N TYR A 166 0.39 13.34 -17.74
CA TYR A 166 1.22 12.18 -18.05
C TYR A 166 0.69 10.91 -17.38
N MET A 167 0.28 10.97 -16.09
CA MET A 167 -0.31 9.81 -15.44
C MET A 167 -1.55 9.30 -16.19
N ARG A 168 -2.47 10.20 -16.60
CA ARG A 168 -3.65 9.79 -17.38
C ARG A 168 -3.28 9.08 -18.69
N SER A 169 -2.25 9.58 -19.38
CA SER A 169 -1.84 9.00 -20.68
C SER A 169 -1.22 7.61 -20.58
N ILE A 170 -0.69 7.23 -19.41
CA ILE A 170 -0.01 5.93 -19.22
C ILE A 170 -0.79 4.95 -18.33
N ALA A 171 -1.82 5.40 -17.62
CA ALA A 171 -2.50 4.61 -16.58
C ALA A 171 -3.06 3.28 -17.10
N ALA A 172 -3.73 3.29 -18.24
CA ALA A 172 -4.28 2.09 -18.87
C ALA A 172 -3.20 1.05 -19.18
N GLU A 173 -2.01 1.50 -19.61
CA GLU A 173 -0.90 0.62 -19.96
C GLU A 173 -0.19 0.07 -18.72
N ILE A 174 0.05 0.90 -17.69
CA ILE A 174 0.80 0.48 -16.51
C ILE A 174 -0.03 -0.28 -15.48
N TYR A 175 -1.35 -0.06 -15.43
CA TYR A 175 -2.22 -0.71 -14.45
C TYR A 175 -3.08 -1.83 -15.02
N GLY A 176 -3.40 -1.82 -16.32
CA GLY A 176 -4.21 -2.87 -16.95
C GLY A 176 -5.66 -2.90 -16.49
N GLY A 177 -6.32 -4.03 -16.68
CA GLY A 177 -7.65 -4.33 -16.17
C GLY A 177 -8.70 -3.27 -16.49
N ALA A 178 -9.45 -2.85 -15.48
CA ALA A 178 -10.51 -1.86 -15.59
C ALA A 178 -9.99 -0.49 -16.07
N PHE A 179 -8.75 -0.11 -15.78
CA PHE A 179 -8.15 1.13 -16.30
C PHE A 179 -8.04 1.17 -17.83
N ARG A 180 -8.08 0.04 -18.53
CA ARG A 180 -8.14 0.01 -20.00
C ARG A 180 -9.55 0.22 -20.56
N ARG A 181 -10.57 0.03 -19.72
CA ARG A 181 -11.97 0.00 -20.15
C ARG A 181 -12.77 1.22 -19.69
N ASP A 182 -12.25 1.98 -18.72
CA ASP A 182 -12.99 3.07 -18.07
C ASP A 182 -12.08 4.26 -17.73
N ASP A 183 -12.15 5.30 -18.54
CA ASP A 183 -11.41 6.55 -18.36
C ASP A 183 -11.85 7.31 -17.10
N THR A 184 -13.05 7.05 -16.56
CA THR A 184 -13.50 7.71 -15.33
C THR A 184 -12.67 7.27 -14.14
N LEU A 185 -12.25 6.00 -14.10
CA LEU A 185 -11.33 5.46 -13.10
C LEU A 185 -9.95 6.11 -13.18
N ILE A 186 -9.43 6.31 -14.41
CA ILE A 186 -8.16 7.01 -14.66
C ILE A 186 -8.24 8.43 -14.10
N ASN A 187 -9.31 9.15 -14.43
CA ASN A 187 -9.52 10.53 -13.99
C ASN A 187 -9.65 10.64 -12.48
N ALA A 188 -10.41 9.75 -11.85
CA ALA A 188 -10.59 9.70 -10.40
C ALA A 188 -9.26 9.41 -9.69
N HIS A 189 -8.49 8.43 -10.18
CA HIS A 189 -7.17 8.09 -9.64
C HIS A 189 -6.21 9.28 -9.74
N ALA A 190 -6.07 9.89 -10.92
CA ALA A 190 -5.22 11.05 -11.14
C ALA A 190 -5.65 12.26 -10.31
N ALA A 191 -6.95 12.45 -10.07
CA ALA A 191 -7.46 13.53 -9.20
C ALA A 191 -7.05 13.32 -7.74
N GLY A 192 -7.09 12.08 -7.23
CA GLY A 192 -6.70 11.71 -5.86
C GLY A 192 -5.20 11.78 -5.59
N MET A 193 -4.37 11.80 -6.64
CA MET A 193 -2.93 11.91 -6.47
C MET A 193 -2.51 13.28 -5.94
N LYS A 194 -1.71 13.26 -4.87
CA LYS A 194 -0.94 14.44 -4.44
C LYS A 194 0.47 14.36 -5.01
N PRO A 195 1.04 15.47 -5.50
CA PRO A 195 2.41 15.49 -5.97
C PRO A 195 3.35 15.01 -4.86
N SER A 196 4.12 13.97 -5.12
CA SER A 196 5.25 13.57 -4.28
C SER A 196 6.50 14.32 -4.72
N SER A 197 7.44 14.54 -3.79
CA SER A 197 8.76 15.04 -4.19
C SER A 197 9.50 13.98 -5.01
N ASN A 198 10.23 14.42 -6.04
CA ASN A 198 11.08 13.52 -6.82
C ASN A 198 12.06 12.75 -5.92
N ALA A 199 12.60 13.42 -4.91
CA ALA A 199 13.52 12.83 -3.93
C ALA A 199 12.84 11.73 -3.10
N GLY A 200 11.60 11.95 -2.62
CA GLY A 200 10.84 10.95 -1.87
C GLY A 200 10.52 9.71 -2.70
N TYR A 201 10.13 9.90 -3.96
CA TYR A 201 9.90 8.79 -4.89
C TYR A 201 11.17 7.98 -5.15
N MET A 202 12.28 8.68 -5.47
CA MET A 202 13.58 8.02 -5.66
C MET A 202 14.04 7.27 -4.43
N MET A 203 13.80 7.81 -3.24
CA MET A 203 14.13 7.15 -1.98
C MET A 203 13.34 5.84 -1.80
N GLN A 204 12.06 5.80 -2.18
CA GLN A 204 11.28 4.56 -2.17
C GLN A 204 11.81 3.52 -3.17
N LEU A 205 12.22 3.94 -4.38
CA LEU A 205 12.84 3.04 -5.36
C LEU A 205 14.14 2.44 -4.79
N LEU A 206 15.01 3.29 -4.25
CA LEU A 206 16.29 2.89 -3.68
C LEU A 206 16.12 2.00 -2.44
N ALA A 207 15.07 2.19 -1.66
CA ALA A 207 14.80 1.39 -0.47
C ALA A 207 14.68 -0.10 -0.79
N MET A 208 14.11 -0.46 -1.94
CA MET A 208 13.92 -1.85 -2.37
C MET A 208 15.13 -2.41 -3.16
N THR A 209 16.13 -1.60 -3.49
CA THR A 209 17.30 -2.08 -4.23
C THR A 209 18.00 -3.20 -3.48
N GLY A 210 18.13 -4.37 -4.12
CA GLY A 210 18.72 -5.58 -3.55
C GLY A 210 17.91 -6.23 -2.42
N TRP A 211 16.72 -5.70 -2.06
CA TRP A 211 15.86 -6.36 -1.10
C TRP A 211 15.09 -7.52 -1.76
N THR A 212 15.05 -8.66 -1.08
CA THR A 212 14.22 -9.82 -1.48
C THR A 212 13.72 -10.58 -0.27
N SER A 213 12.52 -11.13 -0.39
CA SER A 213 11.90 -11.97 0.63
C SER A 213 12.12 -13.48 0.39
N VAL A 214 12.52 -13.89 -0.81
CA VAL A 214 12.64 -15.31 -1.20
C VAL A 214 13.39 -16.17 -0.18
N PRO A 215 14.56 -15.75 0.39
CA PRO A 215 15.32 -16.60 1.30
C PRO A 215 14.61 -16.94 2.62
N TRP A 216 13.48 -16.29 2.93
CA TRP A 216 12.81 -16.43 4.20
C TRP A 216 11.27 -16.48 4.14
N LEU A 217 10.64 -16.48 2.96
CA LEU A 217 9.18 -16.61 2.81
C LEU A 217 8.62 -17.84 3.53
N TRP A 218 9.32 -18.96 3.47
CA TRP A 218 8.96 -20.21 4.16
C TRP A 218 8.93 -20.09 5.70
N ARG A 219 9.48 -19.01 6.26
CA ARG A 219 9.45 -18.72 7.71
C ARG A 219 8.26 -17.86 8.12
N LEU A 220 7.50 -17.32 7.19
CA LEU A 220 6.26 -16.60 7.51
C LEU A 220 5.22 -17.64 7.99
N LYS A 221 4.83 -17.52 9.26
CA LYS A 221 3.87 -18.44 9.90
C LYS A 221 2.44 -17.88 9.89
N GLN A 222 2.29 -16.60 9.65
CA GLN A 222 1.00 -15.93 9.62
C GLN A 222 0.13 -16.51 8.50
N PRO A 223 -1.16 -16.79 8.74
CA PRO A 223 -2.10 -17.00 7.66
C PRO A 223 -1.99 -15.85 6.68
N THR A 224 -1.82 -16.17 5.39
CA THR A 224 -1.51 -15.17 4.36
C THR A 224 -2.48 -15.28 3.19
N LEU A 225 -3.14 -14.19 2.85
CA LEU A 225 -3.89 -14.04 1.62
C LEU A 225 -3.01 -13.35 0.57
N VAL A 226 -2.81 -13.99 -0.57
CA VAL A 226 -2.13 -13.41 -1.73
C VAL A 226 -3.17 -13.13 -2.81
N VAL A 227 -3.32 -11.88 -3.22
CA VAL A 227 -4.30 -11.48 -4.25
C VAL A 227 -3.58 -10.81 -5.42
N SER A 228 -3.92 -11.19 -6.64
CA SER A 228 -3.33 -10.61 -7.85
C SER A 228 -4.33 -10.47 -8.98
N GLY A 229 -4.24 -9.37 -9.73
CA GLY A 229 -4.98 -9.21 -10.96
C GLY A 229 -4.40 -10.10 -12.07
N THR A 230 -5.28 -10.73 -12.87
CA THR A 230 -4.86 -11.59 -14.00
C THR A 230 -4.31 -10.77 -15.17
N ASP A 231 -4.75 -9.52 -15.31
CA ASP A 231 -4.29 -8.56 -16.33
C ASP A 231 -3.36 -7.48 -15.73
N ASP A 232 -2.53 -7.84 -14.75
CA ASP A 232 -1.53 -6.95 -14.16
C ASP A 232 -0.27 -6.90 -15.04
N PRO A 233 -0.01 -5.78 -15.76
CA PRO A 233 1.15 -5.66 -16.63
C PRO A 233 2.43 -5.28 -15.88
N LEU A 234 2.30 -4.81 -14.64
CA LEU A 234 3.40 -4.33 -13.80
C LEU A 234 3.99 -5.45 -12.95
N ILE A 235 3.14 -6.18 -12.23
CA ILE A 235 3.54 -7.31 -11.40
C ILE A 235 2.91 -8.58 -11.97
N ASN A 236 3.71 -9.33 -12.72
CA ASN A 236 3.25 -10.56 -13.33
C ASN A 236 2.64 -11.52 -12.31
N VAL A 237 1.50 -12.12 -12.63
CA VAL A 237 0.76 -13.07 -11.77
C VAL A 237 1.63 -14.25 -11.28
N ALA A 238 2.70 -14.59 -12.00
CA ALA A 238 3.67 -15.59 -11.57
C ALA A 238 4.31 -15.25 -10.21
N ASN A 239 4.43 -13.95 -9.88
CA ASN A 239 4.93 -13.53 -8.57
C ASN A 239 3.95 -13.90 -7.44
N ALA A 240 2.65 -13.72 -7.65
CA ALA A 240 1.64 -14.13 -6.68
C ALA A 240 1.63 -15.65 -6.47
N ARG A 241 1.73 -16.43 -7.56
CA ARG A 241 1.86 -17.87 -7.50
C ARG A 241 3.11 -18.31 -6.74
N MET A 242 4.25 -17.65 -6.97
CA MET A 242 5.50 -17.91 -6.25
C MET A 242 5.37 -17.58 -4.76
N LEU A 243 4.78 -16.43 -4.39
CA LEU A 243 4.54 -16.05 -3.00
C LEU A 243 3.66 -17.10 -2.31
N ALA A 244 2.54 -17.49 -2.94
CA ALA A 244 1.63 -18.48 -2.40
C ALA A 244 2.26 -19.89 -2.29
N HIS A 245 3.18 -20.25 -3.17
CA HIS A 245 3.91 -21.51 -3.10
C HIS A 245 4.94 -21.53 -1.96
N LEU A 246 5.62 -20.39 -1.72
CA LEU A 246 6.72 -20.31 -0.76
C LEU A 246 6.28 -19.97 0.68
N ILE A 247 5.09 -19.36 0.86
CA ILE A 247 4.53 -19.07 2.17
C ILE A 247 3.66 -20.26 2.63
N PRO A 248 4.00 -20.94 3.74
CA PRO A 248 3.36 -22.21 4.11
C PRO A 248 1.84 -22.13 4.33
N ASN A 249 1.38 -21.07 4.99
CA ASN A 249 -0.04 -20.90 5.36
C ASN A 249 -0.66 -19.82 4.45
N SER A 250 -0.67 -20.06 3.13
CA SER A 250 -1.16 -19.05 2.19
C SER A 250 -2.32 -19.56 1.34
N ARG A 251 -3.24 -18.62 1.03
CA ARG A 251 -4.31 -18.77 0.03
C ARG A 251 -4.07 -17.78 -1.11
N LEU A 252 -4.19 -18.26 -2.35
CA LEU A 252 -4.08 -17.43 -3.56
C LEU A 252 -5.47 -17.14 -4.12
N GLU A 253 -5.75 -15.86 -4.34
CA GLU A 253 -6.95 -15.39 -5.04
C GLU A 253 -6.53 -14.60 -6.28
N LEU A 254 -7.14 -14.92 -7.43
CA LEU A 254 -6.94 -14.23 -8.68
C LEU A 254 -8.20 -13.47 -9.05
N VAL A 255 -8.06 -12.17 -9.34
CA VAL A 255 -9.17 -11.30 -9.77
C VAL A 255 -9.04 -10.97 -11.24
N ASP A 256 -10.16 -10.90 -11.97
CA ASP A 256 -10.18 -10.50 -13.39
C ASP A 256 -10.08 -8.98 -13.54
N ASP A 257 -8.93 -8.44 -13.12
CA ASP A 257 -8.61 -7.01 -13.19
C ASP A 257 -7.09 -6.82 -13.30
N GLY A 258 -6.65 -5.55 -13.28
CA GLY A 258 -5.25 -5.13 -13.37
C GLY A 258 -4.57 -4.96 -12.01
N HIS A 259 -3.51 -4.12 -12.02
CA HIS A 259 -2.64 -3.89 -10.86
C HIS A 259 -3.34 -3.24 -9.66
N LEU A 260 -4.30 -2.33 -9.91
CA LEU A 260 -4.94 -1.51 -8.86
C LEU A 260 -6.42 -1.88 -8.64
N PHE A 261 -6.77 -3.17 -8.64
CA PHE A 261 -8.14 -3.60 -8.33
C PHE A 261 -8.62 -3.13 -6.95
N VAL A 262 -7.72 -2.88 -6.01
CA VAL A 262 -8.04 -2.23 -4.72
C VAL A 262 -8.65 -0.83 -4.88
N VAL A 263 -8.41 -0.18 -6.02
CA VAL A 263 -8.94 1.15 -6.38
C VAL A 263 -10.15 1.03 -7.32
N THR A 264 -10.11 0.10 -8.27
CA THR A 264 -11.15 -0.09 -9.29
C THR A 264 -12.37 -0.85 -8.76
N ASP A 265 -12.14 -1.81 -7.86
CA ASP A 265 -13.18 -2.52 -7.10
C ASP A 265 -12.86 -2.53 -5.59
N PRO A 266 -12.96 -1.36 -4.92
CA PRO A 266 -12.65 -1.28 -3.50
C PRO A 266 -13.62 -2.10 -2.64
N LYS A 267 -14.90 -2.22 -3.05
CA LYS A 267 -15.92 -2.96 -2.31
C LYS A 267 -15.68 -4.47 -2.36
N GLY A 268 -15.48 -5.04 -3.54
CA GLY A 268 -15.19 -6.48 -3.69
C GLY A 268 -13.87 -6.84 -3.02
N THR A 269 -12.85 -5.98 -3.16
CA THR A 269 -11.56 -6.19 -2.49
C THR A 269 -11.68 -6.13 -0.97
N ALA A 270 -12.43 -5.17 -0.42
CA ALA A 270 -12.64 -5.07 1.03
C ALA A 270 -13.43 -6.27 1.57
N ALA A 271 -14.45 -6.74 0.85
CA ALA A 271 -15.21 -7.92 1.24
C ALA A 271 -14.33 -9.18 1.30
N MET A 272 -13.49 -9.40 0.30
CA MET A 272 -12.52 -10.51 0.25
C MET A 272 -11.53 -10.44 1.41
N VAL A 273 -11.00 -9.27 1.69
CA VAL A 273 -10.04 -9.06 2.79
C VAL A 273 -10.72 -9.29 4.14
N GLU A 274 -11.92 -8.74 4.37
CA GLU A 274 -12.67 -8.91 5.62
C GLU A 274 -13.04 -10.39 5.85
N ASP A 275 -13.46 -11.11 4.82
CA ASP A 275 -13.75 -12.54 4.87
C ASP A 275 -12.52 -13.33 5.37
N PHE A 276 -11.37 -13.09 4.74
CA PHE A 276 -10.11 -13.73 5.18
C PHE A 276 -9.69 -13.33 6.59
N LEU A 277 -9.82 -12.05 6.97
CA LEU A 277 -9.41 -11.57 8.28
C LEU A 277 -10.34 -12.03 9.42
N SER A 278 -11.55 -12.46 9.09
CA SER A 278 -12.57 -12.94 10.02
C SER A 278 -12.70 -14.47 10.06
N ASP A 279 -11.97 -15.18 9.21
CA ASP A 279 -12.00 -16.65 9.14
C ASP A 279 -11.36 -17.28 10.38
N GLU A 280 -12.15 -17.77 11.31
CA GLU A 280 -11.69 -18.37 12.58
C GLU A 280 -11.03 -19.74 12.42
N THR A 281 -11.06 -20.31 11.21
CA THR A 281 -10.47 -21.63 10.93
C THR A 281 -8.98 -21.58 10.59
N LEU A 282 -8.41 -20.38 10.46
CA LEU A 282 -7.02 -20.11 10.07
C LEU A 282 -6.07 -19.85 11.26
#